data_926700f68b16fe4e982615ace5e84268
#
_entry.id   926700f68b16fe4e982615ace5e84268
#
_cell.length_a   1.000
_cell.length_b   1.000
_cell.length_c   1.000
_cell.angle_alpha   90.00
_cell.angle_beta   90.00
_cell.angle_gamma   90.00
#
_symmetry.space_group_name_H-M   'P 1'
#
loop_
_entity.id
_entity.type
_entity.pdbx_description
1 polymer ?
#
loop_
_entity_poly.entity_id
_entity_poly.type
_entity_poly.pdbx_seq_one_letter_code
_entity_poly.pdbx_strand_id
1 'polypeptide(L)'
;MPHAAKQPDQNARTDSPAKQVGFQLPEQLPAMPVLNGPKALLTAAQEQSLGYRIIQGQLDLLGALAVDTKIVEELVDDIWEALGEKDNVEKAVALVFHQGAWLRAGSIPRDEFAALARLKLNSIRSLISELRAFSTEGLEETLFTAAVRDDLRARLGQILPYDFILNRAADKFRVKCKGLSTQCRELVKFISDEVRIPRAQVEGIVCGNWTSPKLIPALLMSGGYELKLYPPAELKRLRLGITERQGEILRMASSGEAPAGQLLAAWAVFARFGRDIEACVETFVKANLRLVESYVNQYRFSDVEIVRSAASMGLVRAVYRFAPEMGFKFSNIAVSWIRVSILRDLNEQEMIRLPEGSHQSIQKLKAALNDNPGASHDALVAATGLSSNDIENLMYLIGIGKPVSLDSSFQEDGATETDGMHEMIADPNVTFESQVIEDNTASYLSEVLDGLLDARELLVVTHRFGLGGVDEKTLGDVAVMMGLSKERVRQIQCQALAKLRDSEFGDSLQELWEE
;
A
#
# COMPACT_ATOMS: atom_id res chain seq x y z
N MET A 1 49.16 -20.99 -42.11
CA MET A 1 47.75 -21.35 -42.00
C MET A 1 47.08 -20.44 -40.92
N PRO A 2 46.19 -19.55 -41.29
CA PRO A 2 45.63 -18.54 -40.36
C PRO A 2 44.45 -19.10 -39.57
N HIS A 3 44.42 -18.80 -38.28
CA HIS A 3 43.33 -19.06 -37.38
C HIS A 3 42.10 -18.20 -37.75
N ALA A 4 40.97 -18.87 -37.96
CA ALA A 4 39.68 -18.26 -38.22
C ALA A 4 39.17 -17.59 -36.95
N ALA A 5 38.95 -16.27 -37.02
CA ALA A 5 38.27 -15.50 -36.02
C ALA A 5 36.77 -15.87 -36.02
N LYS A 6 36.25 -16.35 -34.89
CA LYS A 6 34.81 -16.48 -34.65
C LYS A 6 34.20 -15.09 -34.47
N GLN A 7 33.30 -14.72 -35.35
CA GLN A 7 32.44 -13.57 -35.22
C GLN A 7 31.49 -13.77 -34.03
N PRO A 8 31.16 -12.73 -33.24
CA PRO A 8 30.13 -12.82 -32.20
C PRO A 8 28.76 -12.84 -32.85
N ASP A 9 27.95 -13.83 -32.45
CA ASP A 9 26.55 -13.95 -32.79
C ASP A 9 25.77 -12.69 -32.35
N GLN A 10 25.37 -11.92 -33.32
CA GLN A 10 24.35 -10.91 -33.19
C GLN A 10 22.99 -11.62 -33.01
N ASN A 11 22.60 -11.90 -31.78
CA ASN A 11 21.20 -12.20 -31.46
C ASN A 11 20.39 -10.93 -31.62
N ALA A 12 20.08 -10.59 -32.86
CA ALA A 12 18.99 -9.72 -33.21
C ALA A 12 17.72 -10.35 -32.65
N ARG A 13 17.14 -9.71 -31.63
CA ARG A 13 15.73 -9.93 -31.26
C ARG A 13 14.91 -9.61 -32.49
N THR A 14 14.56 -10.62 -33.27
CA THR A 14 13.52 -10.55 -34.28
C THR A 14 12.23 -10.32 -33.53
N ASP A 15 11.72 -9.10 -33.57
CA ASP A 15 10.32 -8.78 -33.31
C ASP A 15 9.46 -9.56 -34.31
N SER A 16 9.16 -10.80 -33.97
CA SER A 16 8.05 -11.51 -34.59
C SER A 16 6.78 -10.79 -34.15
N PRO A 17 5.91 -10.36 -35.07
CA PRO A 17 4.63 -9.78 -34.71
C PRO A 17 3.91 -10.77 -33.81
N ALA A 18 3.65 -10.38 -32.56
CA ALA A 18 2.89 -11.16 -31.61
C ALA A 18 1.54 -11.47 -32.26
N LYS A 19 1.34 -12.73 -32.64
CA LYS A 19 0.03 -13.20 -33.12
C LYS A 19 -0.95 -12.83 -32.02
N GLN A 20 -2.05 -12.15 -32.39
CA GLN A 20 -3.18 -11.90 -31.49
C GLN A 20 -3.66 -13.26 -31.00
N VAL A 21 -3.19 -13.70 -29.86
CA VAL A 21 -3.58 -14.98 -29.26
C VAL A 21 -4.68 -14.67 -28.26
N GLY A 22 -5.90 -14.50 -28.81
CA GLY A 22 -7.10 -14.55 -27.99
C GLY A 22 -7.37 -16.00 -27.59
N PHE A 23 -7.81 -16.22 -26.36
CA PHE A 23 -8.18 -17.53 -25.86
C PHE A 23 -9.63 -17.54 -25.38
N GLN A 24 -10.23 -18.73 -25.29
CA GLN A 24 -11.56 -18.94 -24.74
C GLN A 24 -11.43 -19.62 -23.37
N LEU A 25 -12.25 -19.19 -22.41
CA LEU A 25 -12.38 -19.93 -21.16
C LEU A 25 -13.13 -21.23 -21.43
N PRO A 26 -12.70 -22.37 -20.84
CA PRO A 26 -13.41 -23.63 -21.03
C PRO A 26 -14.82 -23.55 -20.43
N GLU A 27 -15.82 -23.98 -21.20
CA GLU A 27 -17.24 -24.00 -20.78
C GLU A 27 -17.45 -24.91 -19.56
N GLN A 28 -16.70 -26.00 -19.48
CA GLN A 28 -16.73 -26.93 -18.35
C GLN A 28 -15.35 -27.04 -17.73
N LEU A 29 -15.26 -26.66 -16.46
CA LEU A 29 -14.04 -26.82 -15.68
C LEU A 29 -13.97 -28.24 -15.12
N PRO A 30 -12.86 -28.96 -15.33
CA PRO A 30 -12.67 -30.30 -14.76
C PRO A 30 -12.73 -30.25 -13.22
N ALA A 31 -13.02 -31.38 -12.58
CA ALA A 31 -13.10 -31.47 -11.12
C ALA A 31 -11.79 -31.00 -10.46
N MET A 32 -11.90 -30.51 -9.21
CA MET A 32 -10.73 -30.14 -8.40
C MET A 32 -9.79 -31.35 -8.29
N PRO A 33 -8.48 -31.16 -8.57
CA PRO A 33 -7.52 -32.24 -8.39
C PRO A 33 -7.37 -32.58 -6.90
N VAL A 34 -7.47 -33.87 -6.59
CA VAL A 34 -7.21 -34.39 -5.24
C VAL A 34 -5.73 -34.69 -5.13
N LEU A 35 -5.06 -34.02 -4.19
CA LEU A 35 -3.66 -34.30 -3.90
C LEU A 35 -3.55 -35.55 -3.02
N ASN A 36 -3.05 -36.64 -3.58
CA ASN A 36 -2.83 -37.89 -2.84
C ASN A 36 -1.50 -37.84 -2.07
N GLY A 37 -1.51 -37.13 -0.92
CA GLY A 37 -0.40 -37.03 0.00
C GLY A 37 0.39 -35.71 -0.06
N PRO A 38 1.25 -35.46 0.92
CA PRO A 38 1.94 -34.17 1.11
C PRO A 38 3.04 -33.86 0.07
N LYS A 39 3.36 -34.81 -0.82
CA LYS A 39 4.37 -34.67 -1.89
C LYS A 39 3.77 -34.80 -3.30
N ALA A 40 2.46 -34.81 -3.43
CA ALA A 40 1.81 -34.95 -4.73
C ALA A 40 2.11 -33.73 -5.59
N LEU A 41 2.57 -33.98 -6.83
CA LEU A 41 2.80 -32.96 -7.84
C LEU A 41 1.58 -32.86 -8.78
N LEU A 42 1.29 -31.67 -9.22
CA LEU A 42 0.28 -31.42 -10.24
C LEU A 42 0.84 -31.76 -11.63
N THR A 43 -0.01 -32.33 -12.49
CA THR A 43 0.27 -32.44 -13.92
C THR A 43 0.04 -31.09 -14.59
N ALA A 44 0.63 -30.85 -15.78
CA ALA A 44 0.41 -29.60 -16.52
C ALA A 44 -1.08 -29.33 -16.81
N ALA A 45 -1.88 -30.38 -17.09
CA ALA A 45 -3.32 -30.25 -17.31
C ALA A 45 -4.06 -29.84 -16.01
N GLN A 46 -3.62 -30.33 -14.85
CA GLN A 46 -4.19 -29.95 -13.55
C GLN A 46 -3.81 -28.50 -13.18
N GLU A 47 -2.56 -28.08 -13.45
CA GLU A 47 -2.13 -26.69 -13.28
C GLU A 47 -2.99 -25.74 -14.12
N GLN A 48 -3.20 -26.06 -15.41
CA GLN A 48 -4.07 -25.29 -16.30
C GLN A 48 -5.52 -25.24 -15.80
N SER A 49 -6.07 -26.37 -15.39
CA SER A 49 -7.44 -26.45 -14.85
C SER A 49 -7.63 -25.57 -13.62
N LEU A 50 -6.67 -25.60 -12.67
CA LEU A 50 -6.71 -24.74 -11.48
C LEU A 50 -6.59 -23.27 -11.87
N GLY A 51 -5.70 -22.92 -12.81
CA GLY A 51 -5.56 -21.57 -13.32
C GLY A 51 -6.86 -21.02 -13.93
N TYR A 52 -7.51 -21.79 -14.77
CA TYR A 52 -8.82 -21.39 -15.32
C TYR A 52 -9.90 -21.26 -14.27
N ARG A 53 -9.91 -22.14 -13.24
CA ARG A 53 -10.87 -22.02 -12.13
C ARG A 53 -10.68 -20.75 -11.33
N ILE A 54 -9.43 -20.35 -11.10
CA ILE A 54 -9.12 -19.08 -10.40
C ILE A 54 -9.63 -17.90 -11.23
N ILE A 55 -9.36 -17.87 -12.54
CA ILE A 55 -9.84 -16.81 -13.44
C ILE A 55 -11.36 -16.76 -13.44
N GLN A 56 -12.04 -17.89 -13.61
CA GLN A 56 -13.50 -17.95 -13.60
C GLN A 56 -14.07 -17.50 -12.26
N GLY A 57 -13.51 -17.97 -11.15
CA GLY A 57 -13.92 -17.56 -9.81
C GLY A 57 -13.76 -16.06 -9.57
N GLN A 58 -12.70 -15.43 -10.08
CA GLN A 58 -12.52 -13.97 -10.01
C GLN A 58 -13.58 -13.22 -10.84
N LEU A 59 -13.94 -13.72 -12.02
CA LEU A 59 -15.02 -13.13 -12.84
C LEU A 59 -16.40 -13.27 -12.17
N ASP A 60 -16.66 -14.43 -11.55
CA ASP A 60 -17.89 -14.67 -10.80
C ASP A 60 -17.97 -13.78 -9.55
N LEU A 61 -16.82 -13.54 -8.91
CA LEU A 61 -16.72 -12.62 -7.78
C LEU A 61 -17.01 -11.18 -8.20
N LEU A 62 -16.46 -10.73 -9.35
CA LEU A 62 -16.81 -9.43 -9.96
C LEU A 62 -18.30 -9.32 -10.26
N GLY A 63 -18.92 -10.39 -10.79
CA GLY A 63 -20.34 -10.44 -11.01
C GLY A 63 -21.18 -10.27 -9.74
N ALA A 64 -20.70 -10.79 -8.60
CA ALA A 64 -21.35 -10.58 -7.31
C ALA A 64 -21.24 -9.15 -6.80
N LEU A 65 -20.13 -8.44 -7.10
CA LEU A 65 -19.96 -7.01 -6.76
C LEU A 65 -20.92 -6.09 -7.52
N ALA A 66 -21.43 -6.51 -8.68
CA ALA A 66 -22.33 -5.71 -9.52
C ALA A 66 -23.62 -5.25 -8.80
N VAL A 67 -23.95 -5.83 -7.66
CA VAL A 67 -25.09 -5.44 -6.83
C VAL A 67 -24.86 -4.10 -6.15
N ASP A 68 -23.60 -3.77 -5.81
CA ASP A 68 -23.23 -2.52 -5.14
C ASP A 68 -22.59 -1.55 -6.14
N THR A 69 -23.40 -0.66 -6.70
CA THR A 69 -22.98 0.31 -7.73
C THR A 69 -21.85 1.22 -7.26
N LYS A 70 -21.82 1.59 -5.98
CA LYS A 70 -20.77 2.45 -5.41
C LYS A 70 -19.41 1.75 -5.39
N ILE A 71 -19.38 0.48 -4.96
CA ILE A 71 -18.13 -0.30 -4.97
C ILE A 71 -17.64 -0.55 -6.40
N VAL A 72 -18.58 -0.78 -7.32
CA VAL A 72 -18.23 -0.93 -8.76
C VAL A 72 -17.67 0.37 -9.33
N GLU A 73 -18.25 1.51 -8.99
CA GLU A 73 -17.74 2.82 -9.41
C GLU A 73 -16.32 3.05 -8.89
N GLU A 74 -16.08 2.86 -7.61
CA GLU A 74 -14.75 2.96 -7.02
C GLU A 74 -13.76 2.00 -7.67
N LEU A 75 -14.19 0.76 -7.99
CA LEU A 75 -13.38 -0.20 -8.74
C LEU A 75 -13.02 0.31 -10.14
N VAL A 76 -13.98 0.87 -10.85
CA VAL A 76 -13.79 1.44 -12.19
C VAL A 76 -12.86 2.64 -12.15
N ASP A 77 -12.97 3.48 -11.12
CA ASP A 77 -12.09 4.64 -10.92
C ASP A 77 -10.66 4.21 -10.57
N ASP A 78 -10.49 3.23 -9.68
CA ASP A 78 -9.18 2.64 -9.36
C ASP A 78 -8.49 2.06 -10.62
N ILE A 79 -9.25 1.37 -11.51
CA ILE A 79 -8.72 0.84 -12.77
C ILE A 79 -8.38 1.99 -13.73
N TRP A 80 -9.24 3.01 -13.81
CA TRP A 80 -9.06 4.14 -14.70
C TRP A 80 -7.82 4.98 -14.35
N GLU A 81 -7.61 5.23 -13.06
CA GLU A 81 -6.43 5.91 -12.55
C GLU A 81 -5.16 5.12 -12.90
N ALA A 82 -5.15 3.81 -12.63
CA ALA A 82 -4.03 2.95 -12.96
C ALA A 82 -3.74 2.87 -14.48
N LEU A 83 -4.77 2.97 -15.34
CA LEU A 83 -4.61 3.06 -16.80
C LEU A 83 -4.10 4.42 -17.28
N GLY A 84 -4.20 5.47 -16.47
CA GLY A 84 -3.70 6.83 -16.76
C GLY A 84 -2.19 6.95 -16.64
N GLU A 85 -1.56 6.16 -15.81
CA GLU A 85 -0.12 6.10 -15.65
C GLU A 85 0.52 5.30 -16.80
N LYS A 86 1.35 5.97 -17.64
CA LYS A 86 1.91 5.39 -18.87
C LYS A 86 2.60 4.03 -18.71
N ASP A 87 3.15 3.73 -17.51
CA ASP A 87 3.89 2.50 -17.24
C ASP A 87 3.08 1.40 -16.53
N ASN A 88 1.81 1.65 -16.20
CA ASN A 88 1.02 0.77 -15.33
C ASN A 88 -0.16 0.04 -16.01
N VAL A 89 -0.33 0.17 -17.32
CA VAL A 89 -1.43 -0.51 -18.06
C VAL A 89 -1.48 -2.01 -17.76
N GLU A 90 -0.30 -2.65 -17.75
CA GLU A 90 -0.17 -4.08 -17.47
C GLU A 90 -0.38 -4.43 -15.99
N LYS A 91 -0.47 -3.44 -15.11
CA LYS A 91 -0.74 -3.62 -13.68
C LYS A 91 -2.21 -3.34 -13.34
N ALA A 92 -2.95 -2.65 -14.20
CA ALA A 92 -4.35 -2.29 -13.97
C ALA A 92 -5.32 -3.41 -14.35
N VAL A 93 -5.16 -3.98 -15.55
CA VAL A 93 -6.07 -4.97 -16.13
C VAL A 93 -5.28 -6.18 -16.62
N ALA A 94 -5.70 -7.37 -16.18
CA ALA A 94 -5.09 -8.63 -16.56
C ALA A 94 -5.65 -9.15 -17.89
N LEU A 95 -6.98 -9.12 -18.04
CA LEU A 95 -7.70 -9.68 -19.20
C LEU A 95 -8.81 -8.74 -19.68
N VAL A 96 -8.98 -8.65 -21.00
CA VAL A 96 -10.10 -7.96 -21.64
C VAL A 96 -10.75 -8.90 -22.67
N PHE A 97 -12.08 -9.01 -22.64
CA PHE A 97 -12.84 -9.78 -23.62
C PHE A 97 -13.15 -8.91 -24.84
N HIS A 98 -12.71 -9.35 -26.02
CA HIS A 98 -12.93 -8.65 -27.28
C HIS A 98 -13.16 -9.64 -28.43
N GLN A 99 -14.19 -9.38 -29.24
CA GLN A 99 -14.55 -10.18 -30.46
C GLN A 99 -14.61 -11.70 -30.20
N GLY A 100 -15.21 -12.11 -29.08
CA GLY A 100 -15.39 -13.54 -28.77
C GLY A 100 -14.18 -14.23 -28.13
N ALA A 101 -13.11 -13.50 -27.84
CA ALA A 101 -11.90 -14.04 -27.20
C ALA A 101 -11.40 -13.16 -26.07
N TRP A 102 -10.68 -13.77 -25.13
CA TRP A 102 -9.97 -13.08 -24.06
C TRP A 102 -8.58 -12.66 -24.54
N LEU A 103 -8.23 -11.40 -24.32
CA LEU A 103 -6.90 -10.84 -24.56
C LEU A 103 -6.21 -10.57 -23.23
N ARG A 104 -4.96 -11.03 -23.09
CA ARG A 104 -4.14 -10.75 -21.92
C ARG A 104 -3.31 -9.49 -22.13
N ALA A 105 -3.04 -8.75 -21.08
CA ALA A 105 -2.08 -7.66 -21.09
C ALA A 105 -0.72 -8.16 -21.61
N GLY A 106 -0.14 -7.45 -22.59
CA GLY A 106 1.09 -7.84 -23.27
C GLY A 106 0.91 -8.77 -24.51
N SER A 107 -0.31 -9.24 -24.81
CA SER A 107 -0.59 -10.00 -26.05
C SER A 107 -0.77 -9.11 -27.28
N ILE A 108 -1.09 -7.84 -27.08
CA ILE A 108 -1.23 -6.79 -28.10
C ILE A 108 -0.48 -5.52 -27.63
N PRO A 109 -0.26 -4.53 -28.53
CA PRO A 109 0.36 -3.27 -28.15
C PRO A 109 -0.35 -2.61 -26.96
N ARG A 110 0.41 -2.01 -26.05
CA ARG A 110 -0.10 -1.43 -24.78
C ARG A 110 -1.19 -0.39 -24.99
N ASP A 111 -1.01 0.48 -25.98
CA ASP A 111 -1.98 1.55 -26.27
C ASP A 111 -3.32 0.98 -26.78
N GLU A 112 -3.27 -0.06 -27.59
CA GLU A 112 -4.47 -0.75 -28.10
C GLU A 112 -5.20 -1.48 -26.97
N PHE A 113 -4.46 -2.20 -26.10
CA PHE A 113 -5.03 -2.86 -24.93
C PHE A 113 -5.67 -1.84 -23.97
N ALA A 114 -4.99 -0.73 -23.70
CA ALA A 114 -5.52 0.34 -22.86
C ALA A 114 -6.79 0.98 -23.47
N ALA A 115 -6.81 1.19 -24.78
CA ALA A 115 -7.99 1.72 -25.48
C ALA A 115 -9.21 0.77 -25.36
N LEU A 116 -9.00 -0.53 -25.54
CA LEU A 116 -10.04 -1.55 -25.36
C LEU A 116 -10.55 -1.58 -23.91
N ALA A 117 -9.65 -1.55 -22.93
CA ALA A 117 -10.02 -1.52 -21.52
C ALA A 117 -10.85 -0.25 -21.19
N ARG A 118 -10.42 0.92 -21.65
CA ARG A 118 -11.15 2.19 -21.45
C ARG A 118 -12.53 2.17 -22.10
N LEU A 119 -12.67 1.59 -23.29
CA LEU A 119 -13.96 1.44 -23.96
C LEU A 119 -14.93 0.61 -23.12
N LYS A 120 -14.46 -0.51 -22.53
CA LYS A 120 -15.27 -1.34 -21.64
C LYS A 120 -15.65 -0.60 -20.35
N LEU A 121 -14.70 0.11 -19.73
CA LEU A 121 -14.94 0.90 -18.52
C LEU A 121 -15.96 2.02 -18.77
N ASN A 122 -15.89 2.71 -19.91
CA ASN A 122 -16.88 3.73 -20.26
C ASN A 122 -18.28 3.14 -20.39
N SER A 123 -18.41 1.94 -20.96
CA SER A 123 -19.71 1.27 -21.04
C SER A 123 -20.27 0.89 -19.67
N ILE A 124 -19.40 0.53 -18.71
CA ILE A 124 -19.78 0.25 -17.33
C ILE A 124 -20.20 1.55 -16.62
N ARG A 125 -19.45 2.65 -16.78
CA ARG A 125 -19.83 3.97 -16.22
C ARG A 125 -21.19 4.46 -16.71
N SER A 126 -21.49 4.26 -18.00
CA SER A 126 -22.81 4.60 -18.55
C SER A 126 -23.94 3.86 -17.84
N LEU A 127 -23.80 2.56 -17.60
CA LEU A 127 -24.80 1.77 -16.88
C LEU A 127 -24.94 2.17 -15.41
N ILE A 128 -23.84 2.52 -14.75
CA ILE A 128 -23.88 3.03 -13.38
C ILE A 128 -24.67 4.34 -13.32
N SER A 129 -24.45 5.26 -14.27
CA SER A 129 -25.18 6.53 -14.34
C SER A 129 -26.67 6.33 -14.61
N GLU A 130 -27.03 5.36 -15.46
CA GLU A 130 -28.43 4.98 -15.69
C GLU A 130 -29.08 4.43 -14.41
N LEU A 131 -28.43 3.51 -13.70
CA LEU A 131 -28.94 2.96 -12.44
C LEU A 131 -29.16 4.06 -11.38
N ARG A 132 -28.29 5.06 -11.31
CA ARG A 132 -28.46 6.20 -10.41
C ARG A 132 -29.65 7.09 -10.76
N ALA A 133 -29.84 7.35 -12.04
CA ALA A 133 -30.98 8.13 -12.49
C ALA A 133 -32.30 7.51 -12.05
N PHE A 134 -32.42 6.19 -12.14
CA PHE A 134 -33.62 5.46 -11.67
C PHE A 134 -33.77 5.43 -10.15
N SER A 135 -32.66 5.36 -9.41
CA SER A 135 -32.70 5.36 -7.95
C SER A 135 -33.18 6.70 -7.37
N THR A 136 -32.86 7.82 -8.03
CA THR A 136 -33.31 9.17 -7.61
C THR A 136 -34.80 9.41 -7.84
N GLU A 137 -35.41 8.70 -8.76
CA GLU A 137 -36.86 8.83 -9.06
C GLU A 137 -37.75 8.05 -8.08
N GLY A 138 -37.18 7.35 -7.10
CA GLY A 138 -37.93 6.63 -6.07
C GLY A 138 -38.74 5.45 -6.58
N LEU A 139 -38.48 5.00 -7.80
CA LEU A 139 -39.10 3.82 -8.38
C LEU A 139 -38.62 2.57 -7.65
N GLU A 140 -39.56 1.82 -7.08
CA GLU A 140 -39.30 0.47 -6.56
C GLU A 140 -38.61 -0.34 -7.65
N GLU A 141 -37.80 -1.33 -7.25
CA GLU A 141 -37.06 -2.20 -8.16
C GLU A 141 -37.96 -2.76 -9.26
N THR A 142 -37.88 -2.13 -10.42
CA THR A 142 -38.66 -2.54 -11.59
C THR A 142 -37.89 -3.66 -12.34
N LEU A 143 -38.57 -4.44 -13.17
CA LEU A 143 -37.94 -5.39 -14.08
C LEU A 143 -36.83 -4.75 -14.92
N PHE A 144 -36.95 -3.45 -15.17
CA PHE A 144 -35.94 -2.67 -15.90
C PHE A 144 -34.65 -2.49 -15.14
N THR A 145 -34.70 -2.11 -13.84
CA THR A 145 -33.49 -1.96 -13.00
C THR A 145 -32.77 -3.29 -12.82
N ALA A 146 -33.51 -4.41 -12.74
CA ALA A 146 -32.93 -5.75 -12.72
C ALA A 146 -32.19 -6.07 -14.01
N ALA A 147 -32.80 -5.76 -15.20
CA ALA A 147 -32.18 -5.98 -16.49
C ALA A 147 -30.87 -5.14 -16.67
N VAL A 148 -30.88 -3.88 -16.23
CA VAL A 148 -29.67 -3.02 -16.28
C VAL A 148 -28.56 -3.56 -15.34
N ARG A 149 -28.91 -4.11 -14.18
CA ARG A 149 -27.93 -4.78 -13.30
C ARG A 149 -27.36 -6.06 -13.92
N ASP A 150 -28.19 -6.83 -14.62
CA ASP A 150 -27.70 -8.02 -15.32
C ASP A 150 -26.77 -7.65 -16.49
N ASP A 151 -27.06 -6.55 -17.22
CA ASP A 151 -26.13 -6.01 -18.23
C ASP A 151 -24.84 -5.47 -17.58
N LEU A 152 -24.93 -4.79 -16.44
CA LEU A 152 -23.76 -4.37 -15.67
C LEU A 152 -22.89 -5.57 -15.27
N ARG A 153 -23.52 -6.65 -14.77
CA ARG A 153 -22.82 -7.90 -14.44
C ARG A 153 -22.15 -8.51 -15.67
N ALA A 154 -22.84 -8.56 -16.79
CA ALA A 154 -22.29 -9.10 -18.04
C ALA A 154 -21.11 -8.27 -18.55
N ARG A 155 -21.14 -6.95 -18.42
CA ARG A 155 -20.03 -6.07 -18.85
C ARG A 155 -18.86 -6.10 -17.88
N LEU A 156 -19.11 -6.17 -16.59
CA LEU A 156 -18.04 -6.41 -15.59
C LEU A 156 -17.34 -7.75 -15.86
N GLY A 157 -18.09 -8.78 -16.24
CA GLY A 157 -17.53 -10.07 -16.65
C GLY A 157 -16.71 -10.04 -17.94
N GLN A 158 -16.55 -8.91 -18.62
CA GLN A 158 -15.72 -8.75 -19.83
C GLN A 158 -14.33 -8.11 -19.55
N ILE A 159 -14.05 -7.74 -18.31
CA ILE A 159 -12.78 -7.16 -17.89
C ILE A 159 -12.37 -7.81 -16.57
N LEU A 160 -11.13 -8.27 -16.49
CA LEU A 160 -10.57 -8.79 -15.26
C LEU A 160 -9.44 -7.86 -14.80
N PRO A 161 -9.65 -7.08 -13.74
CA PRO A 161 -8.56 -6.29 -13.13
C PRO A 161 -7.53 -7.21 -12.48
N TYR A 162 -6.35 -6.68 -12.20
CA TYR A 162 -5.37 -7.42 -11.42
C TYR A 162 -5.86 -7.64 -9.97
N ASP A 163 -5.32 -8.69 -9.37
CA ASP A 163 -5.68 -9.21 -8.05
C ASP A 163 -5.70 -8.15 -6.95
N PHE A 164 -4.76 -7.21 -6.94
CA PHE A 164 -4.69 -6.18 -5.90
C PHE A 164 -5.86 -5.18 -5.98
N ILE A 165 -6.30 -4.79 -7.20
CA ILE A 165 -7.46 -3.90 -7.38
C ILE A 165 -8.74 -4.65 -7.05
N LEU A 166 -8.86 -5.89 -7.54
CA LEU A 166 -10.02 -6.74 -7.26
C LEU A 166 -10.15 -7.01 -5.75
N ASN A 167 -9.05 -7.36 -5.07
CA ASN A 167 -9.06 -7.63 -3.64
C ASN A 167 -9.44 -6.39 -2.81
N ARG A 168 -8.99 -5.19 -3.21
CA ARG A 168 -9.39 -3.93 -2.55
C ARG A 168 -10.91 -3.72 -2.60
N ALA A 169 -11.53 -3.90 -3.76
CA ALA A 169 -12.98 -3.83 -3.90
C ALA A 169 -13.70 -4.95 -3.14
N ALA A 170 -13.16 -6.17 -3.21
CA ALA A 170 -13.65 -7.34 -2.50
C ALA A 170 -13.62 -7.15 -0.97
N ASP A 171 -12.56 -6.54 -0.43
CA ASP A 171 -12.45 -6.25 1.01
C ASP A 171 -13.45 -5.19 1.46
N LYS A 172 -13.66 -4.12 0.68
CA LYS A 172 -14.71 -3.12 0.96
C LYS A 172 -16.09 -3.78 1.01
N PHE A 173 -16.39 -4.63 0.02
CA PHE A 173 -17.65 -5.37 -0.01
C PHE A 173 -17.80 -6.33 1.16
N ARG A 174 -16.72 -7.04 1.51
CA ARG A 174 -16.67 -7.96 2.66
C ARG A 174 -16.96 -7.23 3.96
N VAL A 175 -16.34 -6.08 4.21
CA VAL A 175 -16.56 -5.28 5.42
C VAL A 175 -18.00 -4.81 5.50
N LYS A 176 -18.53 -4.25 4.41
CA LYS A 176 -19.92 -3.78 4.32
C LYS A 176 -20.93 -4.90 4.59
N CYS A 177 -20.79 -6.03 3.89
CA CYS A 177 -21.73 -7.14 4.02
C CYS A 177 -21.63 -7.88 5.35
N LYS A 178 -20.44 -7.98 5.95
CA LYS A 178 -20.27 -8.50 7.31
C LYS A 178 -20.98 -7.60 8.33
N GLY A 179 -20.83 -6.28 8.23
CA GLY A 179 -21.54 -5.31 9.07
C GLY A 179 -23.05 -5.45 8.92
N LEU A 180 -23.54 -5.45 7.67
CA LEU A 180 -24.95 -5.64 7.37
C LEU A 180 -25.49 -6.97 7.92
N SER A 181 -24.77 -8.07 7.71
CA SER A 181 -25.15 -9.40 8.24
C SER A 181 -25.20 -9.42 9.78
N THR A 182 -24.35 -8.66 10.45
CA THR A 182 -24.35 -8.54 11.92
C THR A 182 -25.60 -7.80 12.38
N GLN A 183 -25.92 -6.65 11.78
CA GLN A 183 -27.13 -5.89 12.09
C GLN A 183 -28.42 -6.68 11.82
N CYS A 184 -28.45 -7.43 10.73
CA CYS A 184 -29.58 -8.31 10.44
C CYS A 184 -29.74 -9.42 11.50
N ARG A 185 -28.64 -10.01 11.97
CA ARG A 185 -28.67 -11.01 13.05
C ARG A 185 -29.09 -10.40 14.38
N GLU A 186 -28.68 -9.18 14.68
CA GLU A 186 -29.10 -8.44 15.87
C GLU A 186 -30.60 -8.12 15.84
N LEU A 187 -31.14 -7.75 14.67
CA LEU A 187 -32.58 -7.56 14.48
C LEU A 187 -33.35 -8.87 14.73
N VAL A 188 -32.92 -9.99 14.15
CA VAL A 188 -33.52 -11.30 14.37
C VAL A 188 -33.45 -11.72 15.83
N LYS A 189 -32.30 -11.51 16.48
CA LYS A 189 -32.10 -11.80 17.90
C LYS A 189 -33.05 -10.96 18.76
N PHE A 190 -33.13 -9.65 18.53
CA PHE A 190 -34.02 -8.74 19.27
C PHE A 190 -35.48 -9.16 19.14
N ILE A 191 -35.94 -9.49 17.92
CA ILE A 191 -37.32 -9.96 17.71
C ILE A 191 -37.54 -11.30 18.40
N SER A 192 -36.62 -12.25 18.29
CA SER A 192 -36.71 -13.58 18.92
C SER A 192 -36.78 -13.47 20.46
N ASP A 193 -35.96 -12.60 21.06
CA ASP A 193 -35.88 -12.42 22.51
C ASP A 193 -37.11 -11.69 23.06
N GLU A 194 -37.61 -10.64 22.37
CA GLU A 194 -38.80 -9.88 22.80
C GLU A 194 -40.11 -10.64 22.57
N VAL A 195 -40.24 -11.34 21.45
CA VAL A 195 -41.48 -12.04 21.05
C VAL A 195 -41.51 -13.50 21.50
N ARG A 196 -40.37 -14.03 21.96
CA ARG A 196 -40.18 -15.43 22.39
C ARG A 196 -40.49 -16.48 21.28
N ILE A 197 -40.29 -16.11 20.04
CA ILE A 197 -40.42 -16.99 18.88
C ILE A 197 -39.05 -17.59 18.52
N PRO A 198 -38.95 -18.87 18.13
CA PRO A 198 -37.71 -19.47 17.67
C PRO A 198 -37.06 -18.68 16.51
N ARG A 199 -35.75 -18.49 16.57
CA ARG A 199 -35.00 -17.68 15.59
C ARG A 199 -35.26 -18.11 14.13
N ALA A 200 -35.36 -19.42 13.87
CA ALA A 200 -35.63 -19.92 12.53
C ALA A 200 -36.96 -19.44 11.95
N GLN A 201 -38.00 -19.28 12.78
CA GLN A 201 -39.28 -18.73 12.36
C GLN A 201 -39.20 -17.22 12.13
N VAL A 202 -38.48 -16.49 13.00
CA VAL A 202 -38.23 -15.05 12.83
C VAL A 202 -37.44 -14.80 11.55
N GLU A 203 -36.39 -15.57 11.29
CA GLU A 203 -35.60 -15.48 10.06
C GLU A 203 -36.48 -15.65 8.80
N GLY A 204 -37.40 -16.62 8.81
CA GLY A 204 -38.33 -16.84 7.70
C GLY A 204 -39.26 -15.66 7.43
N ILE A 205 -39.67 -14.90 8.49
CA ILE A 205 -40.54 -13.72 8.36
C ILE A 205 -39.75 -12.47 7.96
N VAL A 206 -38.56 -12.32 8.54
CA VAL A 206 -37.69 -11.15 8.32
C VAL A 206 -37.01 -11.25 6.95
N CYS A 207 -36.76 -12.47 6.47
CA CYS A 207 -36.14 -12.70 5.16
C CYS A 207 -37.01 -12.08 4.04
N GLY A 208 -36.43 -11.13 3.30
CA GLY A 208 -37.15 -10.31 2.31
C GLY A 208 -37.80 -9.03 2.84
N ASN A 209 -37.92 -8.85 4.16
CA ASN A 209 -38.56 -7.68 4.79
C ASN A 209 -37.59 -6.86 5.68
N TRP A 210 -36.29 -6.95 5.47
CA TRP A 210 -35.27 -6.35 6.33
C TRP A 210 -35.48 -4.86 6.61
N THR A 211 -35.92 -4.09 5.63
CA THR A 211 -36.16 -2.66 5.69
C THR A 211 -37.62 -2.29 5.46
N SER A 212 -38.49 -3.28 5.22
CA SER A 212 -39.89 -3.06 4.87
C SER A 212 -40.75 -2.71 6.12
N PRO A 213 -41.61 -1.70 6.04
CA PRO A 213 -42.58 -1.43 7.08
C PRO A 213 -43.61 -2.58 7.25
N LYS A 214 -43.68 -3.49 6.27
CA LYS A 214 -44.56 -4.68 6.32
C LYS A 214 -44.06 -5.75 7.29
N LEU A 215 -42.83 -5.63 7.83
CA LEU A 215 -42.26 -6.60 8.77
C LEU A 215 -43.13 -6.71 10.04
N ILE A 216 -43.57 -5.60 10.62
CA ILE A 216 -44.35 -5.58 11.83
C ILE A 216 -45.74 -6.24 11.61
N PRO A 217 -46.51 -5.89 10.57
CA PRO A 217 -47.71 -6.65 10.22
C PRO A 217 -47.50 -8.14 9.98
N ALA A 218 -46.40 -8.50 9.29
CA ALA A 218 -46.07 -9.90 9.03
C ALA A 218 -45.78 -10.70 10.30
N LEU A 219 -45.06 -10.09 11.26
CA LEU A 219 -44.83 -10.67 12.59
C LEU A 219 -46.12 -10.86 13.37
N LEU A 220 -47.04 -9.89 13.29
CA LEU A 220 -48.35 -9.98 13.95
C LEU A 220 -49.27 -11.06 13.34
N MET A 221 -49.12 -11.33 12.02
CA MET A 221 -49.87 -12.36 11.33
C MET A 221 -49.32 -13.77 11.56
N SER A 222 -48.02 -13.93 11.60
CA SER A 222 -47.33 -15.23 11.71
C SER A 222 -47.09 -15.67 13.16
N GLY A 223 -47.01 -14.72 14.09
CA GLY A 223 -46.73 -14.97 15.50
C GLY A 223 -47.94 -15.53 16.31
N GLY A 224 -49.03 -15.89 15.64
CA GLY A 224 -50.19 -16.49 16.29
C GLY A 224 -50.89 -15.57 17.30
N TYR A 225 -51.67 -16.19 18.19
CA TYR A 225 -52.51 -15.49 19.18
C TYR A 225 -51.71 -14.69 20.22
N GLU A 226 -50.45 -15.00 20.47
CA GLU A 226 -49.66 -14.39 21.56
C GLU A 226 -49.35 -12.91 21.35
N LEU A 227 -49.02 -12.49 20.14
CA LEU A 227 -48.72 -11.07 19.84
C LEU A 227 -49.93 -10.13 19.94
N LYS A 228 -51.15 -10.66 19.77
CA LYS A 228 -52.40 -9.88 19.96
C LYS A 228 -52.73 -9.63 21.42
N LEU A 229 -52.15 -10.38 22.35
CA LEU A 229 -52.32 -10.27 23.79
C LEU A 229 -51.27 -9.34 24.45
N TYR A 230 -50.31 -8.82 23.67
CA TYR A 230 -49.28 -7.92 24.21
C TYR A 230 -49.90 -6.56 24.66
N PRO A 231 -49.47 -6.05 25.84
CA PRO A 231 -49.83 -4.73 26.28
C PRO A 231 -49.47 -3.66 25.26
N PRO A 232 -50.28 -2.62 25.05
CA PRO A 232 -49.96 -1.56 24.07
C PRO A 232 -48.60 -0.89 24.25
N ALA A 233 -48.11 -0.81 25.49
CA ALA A 233 -46.83 -0.24 25.84
C ALA A 233 -45.64 -1.11 25.31
N GLU A 234 -45.74 -2.42 25.44
CA GLU A 234 -44.73 -3.37 24.97
C GLU A 234 -44.70 -3.44 23.43
N LEU A 235 -45.89 -3.43 22.80
CA LEU A 235 -46.00 -3.32 21.35
C LEU A 235 -45.36 -2.03 20.79
N LYS A 236 -45.54 -0.91 21.52
CA LYS A 236 -44.89 0.35 21.13
C LYS A 236 -43.36 0.25 21.24
N ARG A 237 -42.86 -0.35 22.33
CA ARG A 237 -41.41 -0.59 22.52
C ARG A 237 -40.83 -1.50 21.44
N LEU A 238 -41.51 -2.60 21.14
CA LEU A 238 -41.12 -3.52 20.08
C LEU A 238 -41.06 -2.83 18.71
N ARG A 239 -42.10 -2.05 18.37
CA ARG A 239 -42.12 -1.27 17.12
C ARG A 239 -40.95 -0.30 17.04
N LEU A 240 -40.69 0.46 18.11
CA LEU A 240 -39.58 1.42 18.14
C LEU A 240 -38.23 0.73 17.94
N GLY A 241 -37.96 -0.36 18.66
CA GLY A 241 -36.73 -1.12 18.56
C GLY A 241 -36.50 -1.79 17.19
N ILE A 242 -37.59 -2.24 16.53
CA ILE A 242 -37.51 -2.76 15.15
C ILE A 242 -37.20 -1.61 14.18
N THR A 243 -37.94 -0.48 14.28
CA THR A 243 -37.76 0.65 13.35
C THR A 243 -36.35 1.26 13.45
N GLU A 244 -35.80 1.35 14.66
CA GLU A 244 -34.44 1.84 14.88
C GLU A 244 -33.41 0.95 14.18
N ARG A 245 -33.47 -0.39 14.38
CA ARG A 245 -32.57 -1.34 13.74
C ARG A 245 -32.75 -1.43 12.22
N GLN A 246 -34.02 -1.34 11.75
CA GLN A 246 -34.28 -1.23 10.31
C GLN A 246 -33.67 0.04 9.72
N GLY A 247 -33.68 1.16 10.46
CA GLY A 247 -33.03 2.41 10.07
C GLY A 247 -31.50 2.25 9.92
N GLU A 248 -30.86 1.47 10.79
CA GLU A 248 -29.44 1.16 10.68
C GLU A 248 -29.13 0.27 9.49
N ILE A 249 -29.91 -0.79 9.29
CA ILE A 249 -29.80 -1.68 8.12
C ILE A 249 -29.97 -0.88 6.83
N LEU A 250 -30.98 0.02 6.79
CA LEU A 250 -31.24 0.89 5.63
C LEU A 250 -30.06 1.84 5.36
N ARG A 251 -29.51 2.48 6.39
CA ARG A 251 -28.32 3.35 6.24
C ARG A 251 -27.12 2.62 5.67
N MET A 252 -26.86 1.39 6.10
CA MET A 252 -25.79 0.56 5.58
C MET A 252 -26.06 0.10 4.13
N ALA A 253 -27.30 -0.26 3.81
CA ALA A 253 -27.68 -0.69 2.47
C ALA A 253 -27.71 0.48 1.48
N SER A 254 -28.27 1.64 1.86
CA SER A 254 -28.45 2.80 0.98
C SER A 254 -27.14 3.43 0.50
N SER A 255 -26.01 3.12 1.14
CA SER A 255 -24.70 3.55 0.63
C SER A 255 -24.34 2.97 -0.74
N GLY A 256 -25.05 1.94 -1.23
CA GLY A 256 -24.79 1.26 -2.52
C GLY A 256 -26.04 1.05 -3.38
N GLU A 257 -27.13 1.75 -3.07
CA GLU A 257 -28.37 1.80 -3.89
C GLU A 257 -29.04 0.43 -4.12
N ALA A 258 -28.68 -0.61 -3.36
CA ALA A 258 -29.27 -1.93 -3.44
C ALA A 258 -30.03 -2.31 -2.15
N PRO A 259 -31.19 -2.99 -2.27
CA PRO A 259 -31.90 -3.51 -1.11
C PRO A 259 -31.05 -4.45 -0.26
N ALA A 260 -31.19 -4.39 1.06
CA ALA A 260 -30.42 -5.21 1.99
C ALA A 260 -30.49 -6.71 1.69
N GLY A 261 -31.66 -7.21 1.26
CA GLY A 261 -31.83 -8.61 0.88
C GLY A 261 -30.98 -9.03 -0.32
N GLN A 262 -30.83 -8.17 -1.32
CA GLN A 262 -29.98 -8.45 -2.49
C GLN A 262 -28.50 -8.40 -2.13
N LEU A 263 -28.08 -7.45 -1.29
CA LEU A 263 -26.70 -7.42 -0.80
C LEU A 263 -26.35 -8.68 -0.01
N LEU A 264 -27.27 -9.19 0.83
CA LEU A 264 -27.05 -10.42 1.57
C LEU A 264 -27.02 -11.66 0.67
N ALA A 265 -27.90 -11.71 -0.35
CA ALA A 265 -27.88 -12.78 -1.33
C ALA A 265 -26.56 -12.77 -2.14
N ALA A 266 -26.15 -11.59 -2.62
CA ALA A 266 -24.87 -11.41 -3.30
C ALA A 266 -23.68 -11.77 -2.40
N TRP A 267 -23.75 -11.45 -1.12
CA TRP A 267 -22.74 -11.84 -0.14
C TRP A 267 -22.60 -13.36 0.01
N ALA A 268 -23.71 -14.10 0.03
CA ALA A 268 -23.66 -15.56 0.11
C ALA A 268 -22.95 -16.17 -1.12
N VAL A 269 -23.24 -15.63 -2.31
CA VAL A 269 -22.60 -16.03 -3.59
C VAL A 269 -21.12 -15.64 -3.58
N PHE A 270 -20.81 -14.40 -3.22
CA PHE A 270 -19.45 -13.86 -3.09
C PHE A 270 -18.59 -14.70 -2.14
N ALA A 271 -19.12 -15.01 -0.94
CA ALA A 271 -18.40 -15.81 0.05
C ALA A 271 -18.15 -17.26 -0.41
N ARG A 272 -19.03 -17.81 -1.27
CA ARG A 272 -18.83 -19.12 -1.90
C ARG A 272 -17.67 -19.07 -2.90
N PHE A 273 -17.69 -18.13 -3.84
CA PHE A 273 -16.63 -18.00 -4.84
C PHE A 273 -15.27 -17.67 -4.21
N GLY A 274 -15.26 -16.82 -3.17
CA GLY A 274 -14.03 -16.54 -2.42
C GLY A 274 -13.41 -17.81 -1.84
N ARG A 275 -14.21 -18.68 -1.21
CA ARG A 275 -13.73 -19.97 -0.67
C ARG A 275 -13.26 -20.92 -1.78
N ASP A 276 -13.94 -20.94 -2.91
CA ASP A 276 -13.58 -21.80 -4.05
C ASP A 276 -12.23 -21.35 -4.65
N ILE A 277 -11.99 -20.03 -4.77
CA ILE A 277 -10.69 -19.48 -5.18
C ILE A 277 -9.60 -19.82 -4.15
N GLU A 278 -9.87 -19.59 -2.86
CA GLU A 278 -8.92 -19.90 -1.78
C GLU A 278 -8.52 -21.38 -1.80
N ALA A 279 -9.48 -22.30 -1.96
CA ALA A 279 -9.22 -23.73 -2.06
C ALA A 279 -8.37 -24.09 -3.30
N CYS A 280 -8.61 -23.43 -4.45
CA CYS A 280 -7.78 -23.61 -5.65
C CYS A 280 -6.34 -23.11 -5.41
N VAL A 281 -6.19 -21.91 -4.84
CA VAL A 281 -4.88 -21.32 -4.53
C VAL A 281 -4.14 -22.19 -3.51
N GLU A 282 -4.80 -22.63 -2.45
CA GLU A 282 -4.20 -23.49 -1.44
C GLU A 282 -3.69 -24.81 -2.03
N THR A 283 -4.50 -25.44 -2.90
CA THR A 283 -4.12 -26.68 -3.61
C THR A 283 -2.89 -26.44 -4.50
N PHE A 284 -2.88 -25.32 -5.22
CA PHE A 284 -1.78 -24.94 -6.10
C PHE A 284 -0.48 -24.69 -5.32
N VAL A 285 -0.58 -23.92 -4.23
CA VAL A 285 0.56 -23.61 -3.34
C VAL A 285 1.12 -24.86 -2.70
N LYS A 286 0.25 -25.72 -2.10
CA LYS A 286 0.68 -26.98 -1.45
C LYS A 286 1.45 -27.89 -2.38
N ALA A 287 1.01 -28.01 -3.64
CA ALA A 287 1.68 -28.84 -4.64
C ALA A 287 3.08 -28.31 -5.02
N ASN A 288 3.32 -27.00 -4.87
CA ASN A 288 4.54 -26.32 -5.31
C ASN A 288 5.46 -25.84 -4.16
N LEU A 289 5.18 -26.17 -2.89
CA LEU A 289 6.02 -25.77 -1.74
C LEU A 289 7.49 -26.21 -1.86
N ARG A 290 7.76 -27.30 -2.60
CA ARG A 290 9.12 -27.75 -2.84
C ARG A 290 9.97 -26.72 -3.61
N LEU A 291 9.36 -25.90 -4.44
CA LEU A 291 10.04 -24.79 -5.10
C LEU A 291 10.50 -23.74 -4.08
N VAL A 292 9.65 -23.42 -3.11
CA VAL A 292 9.99 -22.48 -2.03
C VAL A 292 11.21 -22.98 -1.26
N GLU A 293 11.18 -24.23 -0.78
CA GLU A 293 12.31 -24.81 -0.02
C GLU A 293 13.61 -24.87 -0.83
N SER A 294 13.52 -25.13 -2.15
CA SER A 294 14.68 -25.11 -3.04
C SER A 294 15.35 -23.74 -3.08
N TYR A 295 14.55 -22.66 -3.08
CA TYR A 295 15.07 -21.28 -3.10
C TYR A 295 15.53 -20.80 -1.73
N VAL A 296 14.82 -21.16 -0.65
CA VAL A 296 15.23 -20.85 0.73
C VAL A 296 16.64 -21.37 0.99
N ASN A 297 16.95 -22.59 0.52
CA ASN A 297 18.28 -23.16 0.66
C ASN A 297 19.42 -22.40 -0.06
N GLN A 298 19.10 -21.54 -1.04
CA GLN A 298 20.08 -20.70 -1.73
C GLN A 298 20.46 -19.45 -0.94
N TYR A 299 19.59 -19.01 -0.02
CA TYR A 299 19.76 -17.78 0.79
C TYR A 299 20.15 -18.09 2.25
N ARG A 300 21.06 -19.05 2.46
CA ARG A 300 21.46 -19.54 3.79
C ARG A 300 22.11 -18.49 4.71
N PHE A 301 22.57 -17.39 4.15
CA PHE A 301 23.22 -16.30 4.89
C PHE A 301 22.24 -15.24 5.38
N SER A 302 20.96 -15.37 5.07
CA SER A 302 19.88 -14.51 5.50
C SER A 302 19.00 -15.25 6.51
N ASP A 303 18.13 -14.52 7.22
CA ASP A 303 17.15 -15.14 8.09
C ASP A 303 16.23 -16.08 7.28
N VAL A 304 16.32 -17.38 7.60
CA VAL A 304 15.64 -18.44 6.86
C VAL A 304 14.12 -18.31 6.94
N GLU A 305 13.58 -17.84 8.07
CA GLU A 305 12.12 -17.70 8.24
C GLU A 305 11.57 -16.56 7.41
N ILE A 306 12.31 -15.47 7.33
CA ILE A 306 11.96 -14.32 6.52
C ILE A 306 11.99 -14.68 5.05
N VAL A 307 13.08 -15.32 4.60
CA VAL A 307 13.21 -15.80 3.21
C VAL A 307 12.10 -16.79 2.85
N ARG A 308 11.72 -17.69 3.77
CA ARG A 308 10.62 -18.64 3.57
C ARG A 308 9.28 -17.94 3.44
N SER A 309 9.00 -16.97 4.30
CA SER A 309 7.79 -16.15 4.24
C SER A 309 7.71 -15.39 2.91
N ALA A 310 8.76 -14.67 2.54
CA ALA A 310 8.88 -13.94 1.29
C ALA A 310 8.69 -14.83 0.06
N ALA A 311 9.36 -15.99 0.05
CA ALA A 311 9.24 -16.98 -1.03
C ALA A 311 7.82 -17.54 -1.14
N SER A 312 7.15 -17.81 0.00
CA SER A 312 5.76 -18.28 0.03
C SER A 312 4.79 -17.23 -0.52
N MET A 313 4.99 -15.96 -0.17
CA MET A 313 4.21 -14.85 -0.74
C MET A 313 4.46 -14.68 -2.22
N GLY A 314 5.71 -14.85 -2.68
CA GLY A 314 6.07 -14.88 -4.10
C GLY A 314 5.36 -16.00 -4.85
N LEU A 315 5.28 -17.19 -4.27
CA LEU A 315 4.54 -18.32 -4.85
C LEU A 315 3.04 -18.01 -4.98
N VAL A 316 2.40 -17.44 -3.95
CA VAL A 316 0.98 -17.04 -4.00
C VAL A 316 0.74 -16.00 -5.10
N ARG A 317 1.60 -14.97 -5.21
CA ARG A 317 1.51 -13.97 -6.29
C ARG A 317 1.65 -14.62 -7.67
N ALA A 318 2.53 -15.61 -7.81
CA ALA A 318 2.69 -16.34 -9.07
C ALA A 318 1.43 -17.11 -9.47
N VAL A 319 0.68 -17.68 -8.51
CA VAL A 319 -0.58 -18.38 -8.78
C VAL A 319 -1.62 -17.44 -9.38
N TYR A 320 -1.80 -16.25 -8.81
CA TYR A 320 -2.74 -15.26 -9.36
C TYR A 320 -2.32 -14.70 -10.72
N ARG A 321 -1.03 -14.74 -11.06
CA ARG A 321 -0.49 -14.26 -12.33
C ARG A 321 -0.24 -15.37 -13.35
N PHE A 322 -0.58 -16.59 -13.00
CA PHE A 322 -0.44 -17.71 -13.91
C PHE A 322 -1.34 -17.55 -15.14
N ALA A 323 -0.79 -17.80 -16.30
CA ALA A 323 -1.44 -17.71 -17.60
C ALA A 323 -1.61 -19.12 -18.19
N PRO A 324 -2.68 -19.86 -17.84
CA PRO A 324 -2.87 -21.24 -18.26
C PRO A 324 -2.97 -21.40 -19.80
N GLU A 325 -3.44 -20.36 -20.48
CA GLU A 325 -3.59 -20.31 -21.94
C GLU A 325 -2.24 -20.32 -22.69
N MET A 326 -1.17 -19.87 -22.05
CA MET A 326 0.16 -19.79 -22.68
C MET A 326 0.83 -21.16 -22.78
N GLY A 327 0.31 -22.19 -22.13
CA GLY A 327 0.86 -23.54 -22.16
C GLY A 327 2.21 -23.73 -21.45
N PHE A 328 2.74 -22.68 -20.81
CA PHE A 328 3.98 -22.77 -20.02
C PHE A 328 3.74 -23.47 -18.67
N LYS A 329 4.77 -24.20 -18.20
CA LYS A 329 4.74 -24.77 -16.86
C LYS A 329 4.69 -23.66 -15.81
N PHE A 330 3.90 -23.85 -14.79
CA PHE A 330 3.78 -22.90 -13.67
C PHE A 330 5.12 -22.57 -13.01
N SER A 331 6.02 -23.57 -12.88
CA SER A 331 7.33 -23.38 -12.27
C SER A 331 8.13 -22.24 -12.90
N ASN A 332 8.01 -21.98 -14.20
CA ASN A 332 8.75 -20.91 -14.88
C ASN A 332 8.37 -19.51 -14.35
N ILE A 333 7.08 -19.30 -14.13
CA ILE A 333 6.55 -18.05 -13.58
C ILE A 333 6.82 -17.99 -12.08
N ALA A 334 6.60 -19.09 -11.36
CA ALA A 334 6.77 -19.17 -9.91
C ALA A 334 8.20 -18.80 -9.48
N VAL A 335 9.21 -19.31 -10.16
CA VAL A 335 10.62 -19.00 -9.89
C VAL A 335 10.91 -17.51 -9.95
N SER A 336 10.42 -16.83 -10.98
CA SER A 336 10.62 -15.39 -11.15
C SER A 336 10.00 -14.60 -10.00
N TRP A 337 8.74 -14.91 -9.64
CA TRP A 337 8.04 -14.23 -8.56
C TRP A 337 8.60 -14.54 -7.17
N ILE A 338 9.02 -15.77 -6.91
CA ILE A 338 9.69 -16.16 -5.67
C ILE A 338 10.97 -15.34 -5.50
N ARG A 339 11.81 -15.25 -6.54
CA ARG A 339 13.06 -14.48 -6.49
C ARG A 339 12.82 -13.00 -6.26
N VAL A 340 11.88 -12.40 -6.99
CA VAL A 340 11.53 -10.98 -6.83
C VAL A 340 11.02 -10.70 -5.42
N SER A 341 10.16 -11.59 -4.88
CA SER A 341 9.61 -11.42 -3.54
C SER A 341 10.70 -11.51 -2.46
N ILE A 342 11.61 -12.49 -2.55
CA ILE A 342 12.74 -12.63 -1.62
C ILE A 342 13.62 -11.38 -1.65
N LEU A 343 14.03 -10.93 -2.84
CA LEU A 343 14.89 -9.75 -2.97
C LEU A 343 14.24 -8.48 -2.44
N ARG A 344 12.94 -8.33 -2.66
CA ARG A 344 12.18 -7.19 -2.15
C ARG A 344 12.11 -7.19 -0.64
N ASP A 345 11.73 -8.31 -0.03
CA ASP A 345 11.58 -8.41 1.43
C ASP A 345 12.95 -8.28 2.13
N LEU A 346 14.04 -8.84 1.56
CA LEU A 346 15.39 -8.63 2.07
C LEU A 346 15.81 -7.15 2.01
N ASN A 347 15.47 -6.45 0.93
CA ASN A 347 15.75 -5.02 0.81
C ASN A 347 14.91 -4.17 1.77
N GLU A 348 13.67 -4.57 2.06
CA GLU A 348 12.80 -3.88 3.02
C GLU A 348 13.30 -3.98 4.46
N GLN A 349 14.11 -4.99 4.79
CA GLN A 349 14.70 -5.19 6.10
C GLN A 349 16.03 -4.44 6.29
N GLU A 350 16.71 -4.09 5.20
CA GLU A 350 17.93 -3.31 5.32
C GLU A 350 17.60 -1.89 5.84
N MET A 351 18.41 -1.39 6.80
CA MET A 351 18.28 -0.05 7.35
C MET A 351 18.39 1.01 6.25
N ILE A 352 19.33 0.81 5.32
CA ILE A 352 19.52 1.63 4.14
C ILE A 352 18.88 0.91 2.97
N ARG A 353 17.68 1.35 2.59
CA ARG A 353 16.92 0.74 1.49
C ARG A 353 17.46 1.21 0.15
N LEU A 354 17.71 0.26 -0.73
CA LEU A 354 18.14 0.54 -2.10
C LEU A 354 16.93 0.76 -3.01
N PRO A 355 17.01 1.67 -4.00
CA PRO A 355 15.95 1.83 -5.01
C PRO A 355 15.69 0.52 -5.76
N GLU A 356 14.44 0.31 -6.21
CA GLU A 356 14.09 -0.86 -7.02
C GLU A 356 14.95 -0.89 -8.30
N GLY A 357 15.52 -2.06 -8.60
CA GLY A 357 16.42 -2.24 -9.75
C GLY A 357 17.91 -2.07 -9.44
N SER A 358 18.31 -1.37 -8.39
CA SER A 358 19.73 -1.16 -8.03
C SER A 358 20.46 -2.46 -7.70
N HIS A 359 19.76 -3.49 -7.20
CA HIS A 359 20.36 -4.80 -6.90
C HIS A 359 21.05 -5.44 -8.10
N GLN A 360 20.43 -5.40 -9.28
CA GLN A 360 21.04 -5.95 -10.49
C GLN A 360 22.28 -5.15 -10.90
N SER A 361 22.21 -3.83 -10.80
CA SER A 361 23.31 -2.92 -11.10
C SER A 361 24.46 -3.11 -10.11
N ILE A 362 24.16 -3.25 -8.81
CA ILE A 362 25.16 -3.56 -7.77
C ILE A 362 25.82 -4.92 -8.02
N GLN A 363 25.05 -5.96 -8.38
CA GLN A 363 25.62 -7.27 -8.69
C GLN A 363 26.54 -7.21 -9.91
N LYS A 364 26.16 -6.50 -10.98
CA LYS A 364 27.00 -6.27 -12.15
C LYS A 364 28.29 -5.54 -11.79
N LEU A 365 28.17 -4.47 -10.98
CA LEU A 365 29.31 -3.69 -10.54
C LEU A 365 30.25 -4.49 -9.64
N LYS A 366 29.70 -5.26 -8.66
CA LYS A 366 30.48 -6.17 -7.81
C LYS A 366 31.19 -7.26 -8.63
N ALA A 367 30.52 -7.83 -9.63
CA ALA A 367 31.14 -8.80 -10.53
C ALA A 367 32.31 -8.16 -11.30
N ALA A 368 32.13 -6.98 -11.89
CA ALA A 368 33.18 -6.25 -12.62
C ALA A 368 34.37 -5.87 -11.71
N LEU A 369 34.11 -5.48 -10.46
CA LEU A 369 35.16 -5.19 -9.46
C LEU A 369 35.89 -6.44 -9.00
N ASN A 370 35.22 -7.58 -8.89
CA ASN A 370 35.86 -8.86 -8.55
C ASN A 370 36.75 -9.37 -9.71
N ASP A 371 36.30 -9.16 -10.96
CA ASP A 371 37.08 -9.54 -12.14
C ASP A 371 38.31 -8.63 -12.31
N ASN A 372 38.20 -7.36 -11.95
CA ASN A 372 39.32 -6.41 -12.04
C ASN A 372 39.27 -5.39 -10.87
N PRO A 373 39.90 -5.70 -9.71
CA PRO A 373 39.84 -4.83 -8.52
C PRO A 373 40.42 -3.43 -8.68
N GLY A 374 41.26 -3.23 -9.71
CA GLY A 374 41.91 -1.96 -10.05
C GLY A 374 41.31 -1.27 -11.28
N ALA A 375 40.12 -1.66 -11.73
CA ALA A 375 39.50 -1.08 -12.92
C ALA A 375 39.27 0.44 -12.77
N SER A 376 39.65 1.19 -13.81
CA SER A 376 39.35 2.61 -13.89
C SER A 376 37.82 2.82 -14.02
N HIS A 377 37.34 4.01 -13.66
CA HIS A 377 35.93 4.36 -13.77
C HIS A 377 35.36 4.11 -15.17
N ASP A 378 36.09 4.50 -16.22
CA ASP A 378 35.72 4.28 -17.63
C ASP A 378 35.65 2.79 -18.00
N ALA A 379 36.55 1.97 -17.43
CA ALA A 379 36.51 0.53 -17.63
C ALA A 379 35.27 -0.11 -16.96
N LEU A 380 34.84 0.39 -15.80
CA LEU A 380 33.63 -0.05 -15.15
C LEU A 380 32.38 0.36 -15.95
N VAL A 381 32.34 1.57 -16.52
CA VAL A 381 31.26 2.02 -17.43
C VAL A 381 31.17 1.08 -18.63
N ALA A 382 32.29 0.76 -19.26
CA ALA A 382 32.35 -0.14 -20.42
C ALA A 382 31.91 -1.58 -20.06
N ALA A 383 32.33 -2.10 -18.90
CA ALA A 383 32.03 -3.46 -18.46
C ALA A 383 30.56 -3.64 -18.01
N THR A 384 29.98 -2.65 -17.33
CA THR A 384 28.64 -2.75 -16.73
C THR A 384 27.54 -2.19 -17.62
N GLY A 385 27.87 -1.27 -18.54
CA GLY A 385 26.91 -0.53 -19.36
C GLY A 385 26.06 0.47 -18.59
N LEU A 386 26.48 0.84 -17.36
CA LEU A 386 25.83 1.83 -16.51
C LEU A 386 26.36 3.24 -16.80
N SER A 387 25.60 4.28 -16.46
CA SER A 387 26.10 5.65 -16.58
C SER A 387 27.19 5.95 -15.53
N SER A 388 28.05 6.92 -15.82
CA SER A 388 29.12 7.35 -14.90
C SER A 388 28.57 7.75 -13.53
N ASN A 389 27.50 8.52 -13.51
CA ASN A 389 26.82 8.98 -12.29
C ASN A 389 26.20 7.81 -11.49
N ASP A 390 25.62 6.81 -12.19
CA ASP A 390 25.08 5.63 -11.51
C ASP A 390 26.19 4.81 -10.84
N ILE A 391 27.34 4.68 -11.49
CA ILE A 391 28.48 3.95 -10.92
C ILE A 391 29.02 4.66 -9.69
N GLU A 392 29.17 5.98 -9.69
CA GLU A 392 29.59 6.75 -8.51
C GLU A 392 28.63 6.55 -7.34
N ASN A 393 27.32 6.70 -7.58
CA ASN A 393 26.28 6.48 -6.58
C ASN A 393 26.30 5.04 -6.04
N LEU A 394 26.44 4.05 -6.92
CA LEU A 394 26.49 2.65 -6.52
C LEU A 394 27.78 2.30 -5.77
N MET A 395 28.93 2.87 -6.15
CA MET A 395 30.19 2.71 -5.41
C MET A 395 30.10 3.32 -4.01
N TYR A 396 29.49 4.49 -3.88
CA TYR A 396 29.21 5.10 -2.59
C TYR A 396 28.33 4.19 -1.71
N LEU A 397 27.23 3.67 -2.27
CA LEU A 397 26.33 2.74 -1.58
C LEU A 397 27.02 1.42 -1.17
N ILE A 398 27.92 0.90 -2.01
CA ILE A 398 28.72 -0.29 -1.69
C ILE A 398 29.74 0.05 -0.57
N GLY A 399 30.32 1.24 -0.58
CA GLY A 399 31.33 1.71 0.38
C GLY A 399 30.76 1.96 1.77
N ILE A 400 29.49 2.40 1.89
CA ILE A 400 28.83 2.58 3.20
C ILE A 400 28.74 1.24 3.97
N GLY A 401 28.64 0.12 3.25
CA GLY A 401 28.55 -1.21 3.87
C GLY A 401 27.23 -1.40 4.63
N LYS A 402 27.21 -2.38 5.53
CA LYS A 402 26.09 -2.61 6.45
C LYS A 402 26.26 -1.74 7.68
N PRO A 403 25.20 -1.00 8.11
CA PRO A 403 25.24 -0.29 9.37
C PRO A 403 25.59 -1.24 10.52
N VAL A 404 26.49 -0.79 11.40
CA VAL A 404 26.87 -1.52 12.61
C VAL A 404 26.11 -0.92 13.79
N SER A 405 25.63 -1.76 14.72
CA SER A 405 24.99 -1.28 15.93
C SER A 405 25.98 -0.51 16.80
N LEU A 406 25.61 0.66 17.26
CA LEU A 406 26.40 1.43 18.24
C LEU A 406 26.48 0.74 19.60
N ASP A 407 25.52 -0.16 19.90
CA ASP A 407 25.51 -0.95 21.14
C ASP A 407 26.36 -2.23 21.01
N SER A 408 26.95 -2.50 19.83
CA SER A 408 27.84 -3.65 19.68
C SER A 408 29.12 -3.45 20.48
N SER A 409 29.41 -4.39 21.39
CA SER A 409 30.69 -4.42 22.09
C SER A 409 31.78 -5.05 21.22
N PHE A 410 32.97 -4.46 21.19
CA PHE A 410 34.13 -5.13 20.65
C PHE A 410 34.63 -6.15 21.69
N GLN A 411 34.48 -7.44 21.39
CA GLN A 411 35.18 -8.48 22.15
C GLN A 411 36.63 -8.57 21.61
N GLU A 412 37.58 -7.95 22.29
CA GLU A 412 38.95 -8.40 22.16
C GLU A 412 39.12 -9.65 23.07
N ASP A 413 39.78 -10.68 22.50
CA ASP A 413 40.02 -11.93 23.22
C ASP A 413 40.61 -11.70 24.62
N GLY A 414 39.79 -11.90 25.67
CA GLY A 414 40.21 -11.91 27.06
C GLY A 414 39.90 -10.69 27.92
N ALA A 415 39.18 -9.68 27.44
CA ALA A 415 38.74 -8.54 28.23
C ALA A 415 37.30 -8.71 28.75
N THR A 416 37.09 -8.34 30.01
CA THR A 416 35.79 -8.11 30.63
C THR A 416 35.00 -7.08 29.80
N GLU A 417 33.69 -7.24 29.76
CA GLU A 417 32.70 -6.42 29.07
C GLU A 417 33.19 -5.03 28.68
N THR A 418 33.57 -4.85 27.44
CA THR A 418 33.99 -3.55 26.91
C THR A 418 32.74 -2.78 26.49
N ASP A 419 32.77 -1.50 26.82
CA ASP A 419 31.78 -0.50 26.54
C ASP A 419 31.34 -0.52 25.05
N GLY A 420 30.11 -0.16 24.78
CA GLY A 420 29.57 -0.17 23.42
C GLY A 420 30.29 0.80 22.48
N MET A 421 30.23 0.59 21.18
CA MET A 421 30.85 1.48 20.18
C MET A 421 30.43 2.94 20.34
N HIS A 422 29.24 3.21 20.89
CA HIS A 422 28.75 4.57 21.17
C HIS A 422 29.63 5.37 22.14
N GLU A 423 30.33 4.71 23.09
CA GLU A 423 31.24 5.37 24.03
C GLU A 423 32.58 5.73 23.38
N MET A 424 32.93 5.11 22.26
CA MET A 424 34.15 5.41 21.52
C MET A 424 34.00 6.59 20.55
N ILE A 425 32.77 7.00 20.25
CA ILE A 425 32.48 8.07 19.28
C ILE A 425 32.45 9.39 20.07
N ALA A 426 33.48 10.22 19.87
CA ALA A 426 33.53 11.57 20.43
C ALA A 426 32.50 12.48 19.77
N ASP A 427 31.84 13.35 20.52
CA ASP A 427 31.06 14.45 19.98
C ASP A 427 32.00 15.51 19.40
N PRO A 428 31.98 15.75 18.07
CA PRO A 428 32.89 16.71 17.44
C PRO A 428 32.53 18.17 17.78
N ASN A 429 31.34 18.43 18.32
CA ASN A 429 30.82 19.79 18.50
C ASN A 429 31.09 20.37 19.89
N VAL A 430 31.47 19.53 20.85
CA VAL A 430 31.61 19.98 22.26
C VAL A 430 32.92 19.46 22.83
N THR A 431 33.97 20.31 22.80
CA THR A 431 35.12 20.12 23.69
C THR A 431 34.86 20.89 24.97
N PHE A 432 35.18 20.29 26.12
CA PHE A 432 35.08 20.94 27.42
C PHE A 432 35.85 22.28 27.43
N GLU A 433 36.98 22.33 26.75
CA GLU A 433 37.78 23.53 26.58
C GLU A 433 37.01 24.64 25.84
N SER A 434 36.33 24.33 24.75
CA SER A 434 35.53 25.32 24.02
C SER A 434 34.38 25.87 24.85
N GLN A 435 33.71 25.04 25.65
CA GLN A 435 32.65 25.50 26.56
C GLN A 435 33.18 26.43 27.63
N VAL A 436 34.31 26.09 28.25
CA VAL A 436 34.96 26.94 29.28
C VAL A 436 35.42 28.27 28.68
N ILE A 437 35.95 28.27 27.47
CA ILE A 437 36.33 29.49 26.74
C ILE A 437 35.10 30.35 26.46
N GLU A 438 34.01 29.76 25.92
CA GLU A 438 32.77 30.48 25.67
C GLU A 438 32.17 31.08 26.95
N ASP A 439 32.09 30.31 28.05
CA ASP A 439 31.55 30.76 29.32
C ASP A 439 32.41 31.88 29.94
N ASN A 440 33.75 31.76 29.88
CA ASN A 440 34.65 32.79 30.33
C ASN A 440 34.55 34.06 29.49
N THR A 441 34.48 33.91 28.16
CA THR A 441 34.33 35.02 27.23
C THR A 441 32.99 35.74 27.43
N ALA A 442 31.91 35.00 27.62
CA ALA A 442 30.60 35.55 27.94
C ALA A 442 30.57 36.31 29.26
N SER A 443 31.21 35.74 30.28
CA SER A 443 31.32 36.36 31.60
C SER A 443 32.17 37.65 31.57
N TYR A 444 33.33 37.61 30.91
CA TYR A 444 34.19 38.78 30.72
C TYR A 444 33.48 39.88 29.93
N LEU A 445 32.80 39.52 28.83
CA LEU A 445 32.03 40.48 28.03
C LEU A 445 30.92 41.14 28.86
N SER A 446 30.21 40.37 29.69
CA SER A 446 29.17 40.91 30.58
C SER A 446 29.74 41.92 31.58
N GLU A 447 30.89 41.61 32.21
CA GLU A 447 31.55 42.47 33.16
C GLU A 447 32.05 43.80 32.53
N VAL A 448 32.61 43.73 31.33
CA VAL A 448 33.04 44.92 30.58
C VAL A 448 31.83 45.78 30.16
N LEU A 449 30.75 45.17 29.71
CA LEU A 449 29.54 45.90 29.33
C LEU A 449 28.88 46.59 30.52
N ASP A 450 28.78 45.92 31.66
CA ASP A 450 28.21 46.47 32.89
C ASP A 450 29.05 47.61 33.47
N GLY A 451 30.36 47.54 33.26
CA GLY A 451 31.28 48.58 33.73
C GLY A 451 31.34 49.86 32.88
N LEU A 452 31.08 49.74 31.57
CA LEU A 452 31.27 50.84 30.62
C LEU A 452 29.97 51.48 30.14
N LEU A 453 28.87 50.75 30.10
CA LEU A 453 27.63 51.20 29.52
C LEU A 453 26.61 51.64 30.57
N ASP A 454 25.88 52.71 30.29
CA ASP A 454 24.73 53.08 31.09
C ASP A 454 23.60 52.06 30.98
N ALA A 455 22.75 51.94 32.02
CA ALA A 455 21.65 50.95 32.03
C ALA A 455 20.75 50.95 30.77
N ARG A 456 20.60 52.09 30.10
CA ARG A 456 19.84 52.18 28.82
C ARG A 456 20.66 51.71 27.63
N GLU A 457 21.92 51.99 27.58
CA GLU A 457 22.86 51.55 26.54
C GLU A 457 23.07 50.05 26.64
N LEU A 458 23.28 49.52 27.85
CA LEU A 458 23.39 48.10 28.11
C LEU A 458 22.15 47.33 27.64
N LEU A 459 20.95 47.79 27.96
CA LEU A 459 19.72 47.16 27.56
C LEU A 459 19.55 47.12 26.03
N VAL A 460 19.92 48.20 25.34
CA VAL A 460 19.89 48.24 23.86
C VAL A 460 20.87 47.24 23.28
N VAL A 461 22.11 47.20 23.77
CA VAL A 461 23.16 46.30 23.25
C VAL A 461 22.78 44.83 23.52
N THR A 462 22.40 44.50 24.77
CA THR A 462 22.02 43.15 25.16
C THR A 462 20.89 42.60 24.30
N HIS A 463 19.81 43.34 24.11
CA HIS A 463 18.67 42.86 23.30
C HIS A 463 18.92 42.92 21.80
N ARG A 464 19.78 43.83 21.33
CA ARG A 464 20.10 43.95 19.91
C ARG A 464 20.97 42.82 19.40
N PHE A 465 21.92 42.38 20.21
CA PHE A 465 22.94 41.38 19.88
C PHE A 465 22.68 40.01 20.53
N GLY A 466 21.61 39.86 21.32
CA GLY A 466 21.27 38.58 21.95
C GLY A 466 22.23 38.15 23.02
N LEU A 467 22.85 39.11 23.77
CA LEU A 467 23.83 38.80 24.80
C LEU A 467 23.16 38.34 26.10
N GLY A 468 23.86 37.49 26.88
CA GLY A 468 23.37 37.02 28.18
C GLY A 468 22.14 36.08 28.06
N GLY A 469 22.01 35.32 26.97
CA GLY A 469 20.92 34.33 26.77
C GLY A 469 19.57 34.93 26.35
N VAL A 470 19.56 36.18 25.91
CA VAL A 470 18.37 36.87 25.40
C VAL A 470 18.34 36.76 23.88
N ASP A 471 17.14 36.52 23.30
CA ASP A 471 16.99 36.47 21.84
C ASP A 471 17.33 37.81 21.17
N GLU A 472 18.02 37.76 20.02
CA GLU A 472 18.32 38.92 19.20
C GLU A 472 17.04 39.60 18.69
N LYS A 473 16.94 40.96 18.91
CA LYS A 473 15.76 41.74 18.51
C LYS A 473 16.12 42.81 17.48
N THR A 474 15.15 43.17 16.64
CA THR A 474 15.33 44.27 15.71
C THR A 474 15.30 45.63 16.42
N LEU A 475 15.88 46.68 15.80
CA LEU A 475 15.82 48.05 16.34
C LEU A 475 14.37 48.53 16.57
N GLY A 476 13.42 48.00 15.81
CA GLY A 476 12.00 48.30 15.97
C GLY A 476 11.42 47.68 17.24
N ASP A 477 11.73 46.43 17.50
CA ASP A 477 11.24 45.71 18.68
C ASP A 477 11.83 46.29 19.97
N VAL A 478 13.14 46.62 19.97
CA VAL A 478 13.80 47.30 21.09
C VAL A 478 13.20 48.69 21.32
N ALA A 479 12.85 49.43 20.25
CA ALA A 479 12.20 50.73 20.34
C ALA A 479 10.82 50.65 21.00
N VAL A 480 10.01 49.64 20.64
CA VAL A 480 8.72 49.36 21.27
C VAL A 480 8.88 49.02 22.74
N MET A 481 9.86 48.18 23.07
CA MET A 481 10.13 47.74 24.45
C MET A 481 10.57 48.92 25.36
N MET A 482 11.35 49.85 24.81
CA MET A 482 11.83 51.01 25.56
C MET A 482 10.91 52.24 25.49
N GLY A 483 9.84 52.22 24.70
CA GLY A 483 8.97 53.36 24.49
C GLY A 483 9.64 54.54 23.76
N LEU A 484 10.62 54.24 22.87
CA LEU A 484 11.42 55.22 22.15
C LEU A 484 11.19 55.09 20.63
N SER A 485 11.63 56.13 19.88
CA SER A 485 11.64 56.01 18.41
C SER A 485 12.79 55.10 17.94
N LYS A 486 12.59 54.40 16.83
CA LYS A 486 13.63 53.54 16.21
C LYS A 486 14.93 54.27 15.96
N GLU A 487 14.87 55.55 15.55
CA GLU A 487 16.06 56.36 15.32
C GLU A 487 16.78 56.71 16.64
N ARG A 488 16.03 56.91 17.73
CA ARG A 488 16.62 57.14 19.04
C ARG A 488 17.36 55.92 19.57
N VAL A 489 16.80 54.73 19.37
CA VAL A 489 17.47 53.47 19.73
C VAL A 489 18.74 53.28 18.90
N ARG A 490 18.71 53.62 17.60
CA ARG A 490 19.90 53.59 16.73
C ARG A 490 20.99 54.51 17.22
N GLN A 491 20.62 55.72 17.67
CA GLN A 491 21.59 56.70 18.24
C GLN A 491 22.23 56.15 19.54
N ILE A 492 21.42 55.57 20.43
CA ILE A 492 21.92 54.94 21.68
C ILE A 492 22.86 53.81 21.34
N GLN A 493 22.52 52.92 20.39
CA GLN A 493 23.39 51.84 19.91
C GLN A 493 24.72 52.39 19.39
N CYS A 494 24.71 53.40 18.53
CA CYS A 494 25.94 54.01 18.02
C CYS A 494 26.81 54.62 19.13
N GLN A 495 26.19 55.28 20.13
CA GLN A 495 26.89 55.84 21.26
C GLN A 495 27.51 54.75 22.12
N ALA A 496 26.78 53.69 22.42
CA ALA A 496 27.29 52.55 23.19
C ALA A 496 28.48 51.87 22.50
N LEU A 497 28.36 51.60 21.19
CA LEU A 497 29.44 50.99 20.41
C LEU A 497 30.68 51.91 20.29
N ALA A 498 30.48 53.22 20.22
CA ALA A 498 31.59 54.20 20.23
C ALA A 498 32.33 54.20 21.60
N LYS A 499 31.57 54.19 22.72
CA LYS A 499 32.15 54.08 24.07
C LYS A 499 32.97 52.81 24.25
N LEU A 500 32.46 51.67 23.74
CA LEU A 500 33.18 50.38 23.81
C LEU A 500 34.47 50.40 23.00
N ARG A 501 34.43 50.99 21.80
CA ARG A 501 35.60 51.11 20.91
C ARG A 501 36.67 52.02 21.46
N ASP A 502 36.27 53.16 22.08
CA ASP A 502 37.17 54.17 22.59
C ASP A 502 37.66 53.85 24.02
N SER A 503 37.21 52.73 24.61
CA SER A 503 37.63 52.27 25.95
C SER A 503 38.97 51.56 25.88
N GLU A 504 39.63 51.49 27.03
CA GLU A 504 40.88 50.71 27.24
C GLU A 504 40.71 49.20 26.98
N PHE A 505 39.45 48.72 26.89
CA PHE A 505 39.10 47.32 26.59
C PHE A 505 38.82 47.10 25.08
N GLY A 506 38.87 48.17 24.24
CA GLY A 506 38.59 48.09 22.82
C GLY A 506 39.51 47.12 22.09
N ASP A 507 40.81 47.16 22.37
CA ASP A 507 41.80 46.26 21.76
C ASP A 507 41.60 44.82 22.23
N SER A 508 41.32 44.58 23.52
CA SER A 508 41.04 43.23 24.05
C SER A 508 39.73 42.62 23.48
N LEU A 509 38.71 43.43 23.24
CA LEU A 509 37.48 42.97 22.59
C LEU A 509 37.68 42.63 21.11
N GLN A 510 38.64 43.25 20.44
CA GLN A 510 39.02 42.92 19.07
C GLN A 510 39.83 41.63 19.01
N GLU A 511 40.74 41.38 19.96
CA GLU A 511 41.49 40.13 20.06
C GLU A 511 40.57 38.91 20.25
N LEU A 512 39.48 39.03 21.02
CA LEU A 512 38.47 37.96 21.20
C LEU A 512 37.71 37.61 19.93
N TRP A 513 37.76 38.44 18.91
CA TRP A 513 37.13 38.18 17.60
C TRP A 513 38.08 37.45 16.64
N GLU A 514 39.39 37.56 16.83
CA GLU A 514 40.41 36.98 15.95
C GLU A 514 40.86 35.55 16.39
N GLU A 515 40.51 35.11 17.62
CA GLU A 515 40.63 33.71 18.06
C GLU A 515 39.34 32.91 17.73
#